data_d5a71b9001ee9866d349f801585f045c
#
_entry.id   d5a71b9001ee9866d349f801585f045c
#
_cell.length_a   1.000
_cell.length_b   1.000
_cell.length_c   1.000
_cell.angle_alpha   90.00
_cell.angle_beta   90.00
_cell.angle_gamma   90.00
#
_symmetry.space_group_name_H-M   'P 1'
#
loop_
_entity.id
_entity.type
_entity.pdbx_description
1 polymer ?
#
loop_
_entity_poly.entity_id
_entity_poly.type
_entity_poly.pdbx_seq_one_letter_code
_entity_poly.pdbx_strand_id
1 'polypeptide(L)'
;MAANSVPDISLNDGNSIPQLGFGVYQIDPGETARAVGTALEIGYRHIDTAQMYGNEAEVGQAVRASGLDRGDVFVTSKLNNGFHRPDDARKAFERSLREMKFDYLDLFLIHWPLPTLYDGDFVSTWKVLEEFQRDGRVRSIGVSNFQVAHLERLAAEADVVPAVNQVEAHPYFGNEAVRSYDRAHQIGTEAWSPIAQGKVLDDPTVVDVAEQVGRTPAQVVLRWHVQRGDIVFPKSTTPKRIEENFGIFDFTLDDATMDRLGGLDQGEAGRQGPNPDTFDYVPD
;
A
#
# COMPACT_ATOMS: atom_id res chain seq x y z
N MET A 1 -8.69 -28.80 5.23
CA MET A 1 -8.60 -27.41 5.74
C MET A 1 -8.70 -26.52 4.52
N ALA A 2 -9.69 -25.63 4.45
CA ALA A 2 -9.76 -24.65 3.37
C ALA A 2 -8.49 -23.80 3.44
N ALA A 3 -7.77 -23.70 2.33
CA ALA A 3 -6.62 -22.83 2.25
C ALA A 3 -7.08 -21.40 2.63
N ASN A 4 -6.34 -20.70 3.47
CA ASN A 4 -6.53 -19.29 3.77
C ASN A 4 -6.35 -18.50 2.46
N SER A 5 -7.44 -18.35 1.69
CA SER A 5 -7.38 -17.51 0.49
C SER A 5 -7.50 -16.06 0.93
N VAL A 6 -6.53 -15.26 0.52
CA VAL A 6 -6.61 -13.80 0.64
C VAL A 6 -7.79 -13.32 -0.22
N PRO A 7 -8.77 -12.60 0.34
CA PRO A 7 -9.85 -12.05 -0.46
C PRO A 7 -9.36 -10.89 -1.33
N ASP A 8 -10.03 -10.67 -2.45
CA ASP A 8 -9.82 -9.51 -3.30
C ASP A 8 -10.77 -8.38 -2.93
N ILE A 9 -10.27 -7.15 -3.02
CA ILE A 9 -11.07 -5.92 -2.95
C ILE A 9 -11.32 -5.44 -4.38
N SER A 10 -12.60 -5.23 -4.72
CA SER A 10 -12.96 -4.63 -6.01
C SER A 10 -12.63 -3.15 -6.03
N LEU A 11 -11.97 -2.70 -7.09
CA LEU A 11 -11.62 -1.29 -7.33
C LEU A 11 -12.68 -0.61 -8.20
N ASN A 12 -12.73 0.72 -8.17
CA ASN A 12 -13.70 1.54 -8.92
C ASN A 12 -13.51 1.48 -10.44
N ASP A 13 -12.37 1.03 -10.91
CA ASP A 13 -12.03 0.88 -12.33
C ASP A 13 -12.37 -0.52 -12.91
N GLY A 14 -12.97 -1.39 -12.11
CA GLY A 14 -13.38 -2.75 -12.48
C GLY A 14 -12.30 -3.80 -12.29
N ASN A 15 -11.11 -3.44 -11.85
CA ASN A 15 -10.07 -4.38 -11.43
C ASN A 15 -10.28 -4.83 -9.98
N SER A 16 -9.43 -5.73 -9.50
CA SER A 16 -9.39 -6.15 -8.09
C SER A 16 -7.96 -6.23 -7.59
N ILE A 17 -7.79 -6.08 -6.29
CA ILE A 17 -6.50 -6.14 -5.59
C ILE A 17 -6.58 -7.07 -4.40
N PRO A 18 -5.59 -8.00 -4.19
CA PRO A 18 -5.57 -8.81 -2.98
C PRO A 18 -5.46 -7.95 -1.72
N GLN A 19 -6.37 -8.17 -0.76
CA GLN A 19 -6.48 -7.36 0.46
C GLN A 19 -5.24 -7.44 1.37
N LEU A 20 -4.45 -8.51 1.24
CA LEU A 20 -3.16 -8.66 1.91
C LEU A 20 -2.04 -8.75 0.88
N GLY A 21 -1.11 -7.82 0.95
CA GLY A 21 0.12 -7.77 0.18
C GLY A 21 1.37 -7.93 1.05
N PHE A 22 2.51 -7.90 0.39
CA PHE A 22 3.84 -7.92 0.99
C PHE A 22 4.60 -6.65 0.59
N GLY A 23 4.92 -5.79 1.57
CA GLY A 23 5.66 -4.56 1.36
C GLY A 23 7.18 -4.79 1.41
N VAL A 24 7.93 -4.04 0.58
CA VAL A 24 9.40 -4.14 0.54
C VAL A 24 10.14 -2.87 0.96
N TYR A 25 9.44 -1.90 1.52
CA TYR A 25 10.08 -0.69 2.04
C TYR A 25 11.17 -1.01 3.07
N GLN A 26 12.36 -0.41 2.92
CA GLN A 26 13.54 -0.65 3.77
C GLN A 26 14.01 -2.13 3.80
N ILE A 27 13.71 -2.92 2.79
CA ILE A 27 14.43 -4.18 2.57
C ILE A 27 15.63 -3.85 1.65
N ASP A 28 16.82 -4.23 2.11
CA ASP A 28 18.04 -4.08 1.31
C ASP A 28 17.87 -4.78 -0.05
N PRO A 29 18.29 -4.16 -1.16
CA PRO A 29 18.21 -4.81 -2.48
C PRO A 29 18.79 -6.21 -2.49
N GLY A 30 19.92 -6.46 -1.81
CA GLY A 30 20.53 -7.78 -1.69
C GLY A 30 19.66 -8.85 -1.03
N GLU A 31 18.65 -8.45 -0.25
CA GLU A 31 17.72 -9.36 0.42
C GLU A 31 16.32 -9.39 -0.21
N THR A 32 15.97 -8.38 -1.03
CA THR A 32 14.60 -8.18 -1.52
C THR A 32 14.10 -9.38 -2.34
N ALA A 33 14.92 -9.88 -3.28
CA ALA A 33 14.50 -11.02 -4.11
C ALA A 33 14.20 -12.27 -3.27
N ARG A 34 14.97 -12.53 -2.22
CA ARG A 34 14.74 -13.66 -1.30
C ARG A 34 13.46 -13.46 -0.49
N ALA A 35 13.26 -12.26 0.07
CA ALA A 35 12.09 -11.97 0.90
C ALA A 35 10.78 -12.05 0.09
N VAL A 36 10.75 -11.48 -1.12
CA VAL A 36 9.62 -11.57 -2.04
C VAL A 36 9.39 -13.00 -2.49
N GLY A 37 10.44 -13.76 -2.83
CA GLY A 37 10.32 -15.18 -3.17
C GLY A 37 9.66 -15.98 -2.05
N THR A 38 10.11 -15.80 -0.79
CA THR A 38 9.49 -16.42 0.38
C THR A 38 8.01 -16.04 0.53
N ALA A 39 7.66 -14.77 0.33
CA ALA A 39 6.26 -14.33 0.40
C ALA A 39 5.40 -15.01 -0.68
N LEU A 40 5.89 -15.09 -1.93
CA LEU A 40 5.18 -15.77 -3.03
C LEU A 40 5.02 -17.27 -2.79
N GLU A 41 6.03 -17.95 -2.21
CA GLU A 41 5.97 -19.37 -1.82
C GLU A 41 4.93 -19.61 -0.71
N ILE A 42 4.80 -18.71 0.26
CA ILE A 42 3.79 -18.77 1.33
C ILE A 42 2.37 -18.59 0.77
N GLY A 43 2.20 -17.82 -0.30
CA GLY A 43 0.90 -17.59 -0.93
C GLY A 43 0.52 -16.14 -1.16
N TYR A 44 1.38 -15.17 -0.82
CA TYR A 44 1.14 -13.77 -1.19
C TYR A 44 1.04 -13.64 -2.72
N ARG A 45 0.12 -12.76 -3.15
CA ARG A 45 -0.09 -12.45 -4.58
C ARG A 45 -0.13 -10.95 -4.85
N HIS A 46 0.16 -10.13 -3.86
CA HIS A 46 0.30 -8.68 -3.99
C HIS A 46 1.65 -8.26 -3.40
N ILE A 47 2.47 -7.56 -4.20
CA ILE A 47 3.79 -7.03 -3.82
C ILE A 47 3.78 -5.52 -3.98
N ASP A 48 4.11 -4.79 -2.90
CA ASP A 48 4.19 -3.32 -2.91
C ASP A 48 5.66 -2.87 -2.85
N THR A 49 6.10 -2.17 -3.90
CA THR A 49 7.39 -1.50 -3.99
C THR A 49 7.24 -0.03 -4.40
N ALA A 50 8.34 0.67 -4.63
CA ALA A 50 8.39 2.03 -5.17
C ALA A 50 9.75 2.33 -5.78
N GLN A 51 9.80 3.27 -6.73
CA GLN A 51 11.07 3.76 -7.31
C GLN A 51 12.04 4.26 -6.23
N MET A 52 11.52 4.93 -5.20
CA MET A 52 12.35 5.46 -4.09
C MET A 52 12.96 4.37 -3.20
N TYR A 53 12.50 3.13 -3.29
CA TYR A 53 13.04 2.04 -2.45
C TYR A 53 14.32 1.44 -3.04
N GLY A 54 14.59 1.66 -4.34
CA GLY A 54 15.78 1.19 -5.02
C GLY A 54 15.86 -0.33 -5.18
N ASN A 55 14.72 -1.04 -5.11
CA ASN A 55 14.65 -2.50 -5.13
C ASN A 55 13.63 -3.07 -6.14
N GLU A 56 13.16 -2.26 -7.09
CA GLU A 56 12.21 -2.70 -8.13
C GLU A 56 12.78 -3.85 -8.99
N ALA A 57 14.09 -3.81 -9.31
CA ALA A 57 14.74 -4.84 -10.10
C ALA A 57 14.69 -6.21 -9.44
N GLU A 58 14.89 -6.27 -8.13
CA GLU A 58 14.86 -7.48 -7.30
C GLU A 58 13.44 -8.00 -7.12
N VAL A 59 12.45 -7.11 -6.99
CA VAL A 59 11.03 -7.49 -7.02
C VAL A 59 10.71 -8.16 -8.35
N GLY A 60 11.06 -7.54 -9.47
CA GLY A 60 10.88 -8.13 -10.79
C GLY A 60 11.61 -9.47 -10.97
N GLN A 61 12.81 -9.60 -10.42
CA GLN A 61 13.58 -10.85 -10.42
C GLN A 61 12.82 -11.96 -9.67
N ALA A 62 12.32 -11.67 -8.46
CA ALA A 62 11.62 -12.65 -7.63
C ALA A 62 10.32 -13.13 -8.28
N VAL A 63 9.52 -12.21 -8.83
CA VAL A 63 8.27 -12.54 -9.53
C VAL A 63 8.55 -13.46 -10.73
N ARG A 64 9.54 -13.14 -11.57
CA ARG A 64 9.90 -14.00 -12.71
C ARG A 64 10.48 -15.36 -12.32
N ALA A 65 11.13 -15.44 -11.16
CA ALA A 65 11.73 -16.67 -10.65
C ALA A 65 10.74 -17.57 -9.90
N SER A 66 9.56 -17.04 -9.53
CA SER A 66 8.56 -17.76 -8.70
C SER A 66 7.88 -18.95 -9.41
N GLY A 67 7.92 -18.98 -10.74
CA GLY A 67 7.19 -19.96 -11.55
C GLY A 67 5.68 -19.67 -11.68
N LEU A 68 5.20 -18.56 -11.10
CA LEU A 68 3.83 -18.09 -11.28
C LEU A 68 3.69 -17.33 -12.59
N ASP A 69 2.50 -17.36 -13.19
CA ASP A 69 2.20 -16.48 -14.31
C ASP A 69 2.21 -15.03 -13.85
N ARG A 70 2.69 -14.09 -14.70
CA ARG A 70 2.74 -12.66 -14.36
C ARG A 70 1.38 -12.11 -13.95
N GLY A 71 0.31 -12.64 -14.53
CA GLY A 71 -1.07 -12.26 -14.25
C GLY A 71 -1.58 -12.70 -12.87
N ASP A 72 -0.90 -13.64 -12.23
CA ASP A 72 -1.26 -14.15 -10.89
C ASP A 72 -0.63 -13.33 -9.76
N VAL A 73 0.25 -12.38 -10.07
CA VAL A 73 0.94 -11.54 -9.08
C VAL A 73 0.60 -10.07 -9.34
N PHE A 74 -0.10 -9.46 -8.41
CA PHE A 74 -0.41 -8.03 -8.41
C PHE A 74 0.84 -7.25 -7.93
N VAL A 75 1.37 -6.36 -8.74
CA VAL A 75 2.56 -5.58 -8.42
C VAL A 75 2.24 -4.09 -8.44
N THR A 76 2.45 -3.45 -7.28
CA THR A 76 2.34 -2.01 -7.09
C THR A 76 3.72 -1.37 -7.10
N SER A 77 3.89 -0.27 -7.85
CA SER A 77 5.01 0.65 -7.68
C SER A 77 4.54 2.11 -7.62
N LYS A 78 5.46 3.03 -7.34
CA LYS A 78 5.13 4.44 -7.10
C LYS A 78 6.13 5.35 -7.78
N LEU A 79 5.63 6.45 -8.34
CA LEU A 79 6.43 7.50 -8.95
C LEU A 79 7.28 8.21 -7.90
N ASN A 80 8.59 8.28 -8.13
CA ASN A 80 9.52 9.00 -7.25
C ASN A 80 9.20 10.51 -7.23
N ASN A 81 9.35 11.12 -6.07
CA ASN A 81 9.10 12.54 -5.81
C ASN A 81 9.90 13.48 -6.71
N GLY A 82 11.05 13.06 -7.23
CA GLY A 82 11.86 13.84 -8.17
C GLY A 82 11.31 13.94 -9.59
N PHE A 83 10.23 13.20 -9.93
CA PHE A 83 9.78 13.05 -11.32
C PHE A 83 8.33 13.49 -11.56
N HIS A 84 7.83 14.50 -10.83
CA HIS A 84 6.47 15.00 -10.98
C HIS A 84 6.20 15.71 -12.32
N ARG A 85 7.22 16.27 -12.96
CA ARG A 85 7.02 16.90 -14.28
C ARG A 85 6.60 15.83 -15.31
N PRO A 86 5.62 16.13 -16.19
CA PRO A 86 5.05 15.13 -17.11
C PRO A 86 6.07 14.31 -17.90
N ASP A 87 7.08 14.94 -18.49
CA ASP A 87 8.10 14.23 -19.28
C ASP A 87 9.04 13.37 -18.42
N ASP A 88 9.29 13.78 -17.18
CA ASP A 88 10.12 13.03 -16.25
C ASP A 88 9.32 11.85 -15.67
N ALA A 89 8.02 12.04 -15.40
CA ALA A 89 7.11 10.96 -14.98
C ALA A 89 7.04 9.85 -16.04
N ARG A 90 6.92 10.21 -17.35
CA ARG A 90 6.94 9.22 -18.45
C ARG A 90 8.24 8.42 -18.47
N LYS A 91 9.39 9.10 -18.40
CA LYS A 91 10.72 8.44 -18.39
C LYS A 91 10.91 7.55 -17.16
N ALA A 92 10.45 8.01 -15.98
CA ALA A 92 10.55 7.28 -14.74
C ALA A 92 9.71 5.99 -14.77
N PHE A 93 8.49 6.05 -15.29
CA PHE A 93 7.63 4.87 -15.47
C PHE A 93 8.27 3.84 -16.42
N GLU A 94 8.77 4.27 -17.58
CA GLU A 94 9.49 3.40 -18.51
C GLU A 94 10.72 2.74 -17.86
N ARG A 95 11.41 3.46 -16.97
CA ARG A 95 12.52 2.90 -16.21
C ARG A 95 12.05 1.79 -15.27
N SER A 96 10.98 1.97 -14.52
CA SER A 96 10.40 0.93 -13.65
C SER A 96 10.09 -0.34 -14.41
N LEU A 97 9.40 -0.24 -15.56
CA LEU A 97 9.09 -1.40 -16.39
C LEU A 97 10.37 -2.12 -16.87
N ARG A 98 11.40 -1.36 -17.31
CA ARG A 98 12.68 -1.95 -17.74
C ARG A 98 13.44 -2.62 -16.59
N GLU A 99 13.50 -2.00 -15.41
CA GLU A 99 14.19 -2.55 -14.23
C GLU A 99 13.52 -3.84 -13.75
N MET A 100 12.21 -3.85 -13.63
CA MET A 100 11.46 -5.04 -13.29
C MET A 100 11.39 -6.08 -14.40
N LYS A 101 11.67 -5.68 -15.66
CA LYS A 101 11.47 -6.48 -16.89
C LYS A 101 10.02 -6.95 -17.01
N PHE A 102 9.09 -6.02 -16.87
CA PHE A 102 7.66 -6.21 -17.04
C PHE A 102 7.14 -5.40 -18.22
N ASP A 103 6.08 -5.90 -18.86
CA ASP A 103 5.36 -5.20 -19.91
C ASP A 103 4.31 -4.23 -19.33
N TYR A 104 3.82 -4.49 -18.11
CA TYR A 104 2.84 -3.68 -17.41
C TYR A 104 2.98 -3.77 -15.88
N LEU A 105 2.38 -2.79 -15.18
CA LEU A 105 2.12 -2.85 -13.74
C LEU A 105 0.63 -3.05 -13.46
N ASP A 106 0.31 -3.63 -12.31
CA ASP A 106 -1.08 -3.77 -11.87
C ASP A 106 -1.58 -2.47 -11.24
N LEU A 107 -0.73 -1.80 -10.46
CA LEU A 107 -1.04 -0.50 -9.86
C LEU A 107 0.19 0.42 -9.87
N PHE A 108 -0.01 1.67 -10.26
CA PHE A 108 1.02 2.70 -10.19
C PHE A 108 0.50 3.94 -9.48
N LEU A 109 1.25 4.45 -8.50
CA LEU A 109 0.82 5.53 -7.62
C LEU A 109 1.68 6.79 -7.80
N ILE A 110 1.10 7.98 -7.64
CA ILE A 110 1.88 9.15 -7.23
C ILE A 110 2.26 8.94 -5.75
N HIS A 111 3.57 8.94 -5.43
CA HIS A 111 4.04 8.57 -4.09
C HIS A 111 3.67 9.60 -3.01
N TRP A 112 3.78 10.90 -3.33
CA TRP A 112 3.41 12.01 -2.46
C TRP A 112 2.82 13.16 -3.30
N PRO A 113 1.86 13.94 -2.78
CA PRO A 113 1.27 15.06 -3.53
C PRO A 113 2.23 16.24 -3.73
N LEU A 114 3.17 16.44 -2.81
CA LEU A 114 4.17 17.52 -2.81
C LEU A 114 3.56 18.91 -3.09
N PRO A 115 2.57 19.37 -2.33
CA PRO A 115 1.83 20.59 -2.65
C PRO A 115 2.67 21.87 -2.54
N THR A 116 3.83 21.81 -1.90
CA THR A 116 4.79 22.93 -1.76
C THR A 116 5.86 22.95 -2.86
N LEU A 117 5.95 21.91 -3.67
CA LEU A 117 6.87 21.78 -4.80
C LEU A 117 6.12 21.74 -6.13
N TYR A 118 6.84 21.91 -7.23
CA TYR A 118 6.27 21.86 -8.59
C TYR A 118 5.04 22.77 -8.79
N ASP A 119 5.02 23.93 -8.11
CA ASP A 119 3.89 24.87 -8.08
C ASP A 119 2.58 24.22 -7.57
N GLY A 120 2.71 23.14 -6.80
CA GLY A 120 1.59 22.32 -6.31
C GLY A 120 0.88 21.52 -7.41
N ASP A 121 1.47 21.38 -8.60
CA ASP A 121 0.83 20.75 -9.76
C ASP A 121 1.04 19.24 -9.78
N PHE A 122 0.32 18.52 -8.92
CA PHE A 122 0.20 17.06 -9.00
C PHE A 122 -0.88 16.60 -10.03
N VAL A 123 -1.73 17.52 -10.50
CA VAL A 123 -2.78 17.20 -11.48
C VAL A 123 -2.17 16.86 -12.83
N SER A 124 -1.17 17.63 -13.31
CA SER A 124 -0.46 17.31 -14.55
C SER A 124 0.26 15.97 -14.45
N THR A 125 0.82 15.64 -13.28
CA THR A 125 1.40 14.31 -13.01
C THR A 125 0.33 13.22 -13.11
N TRP A 126 -0.83 13.44 -12.50
CA TRP A 126 -1.95 12.49 -12.54
C TRP A 126 -2.42 12.21 -13.97
N LYS A 127 -2.53 13.24 -14.81
CA LYS A 127 -2.89 13.08 -16.23
C LYS A 127 -1.90 12.20 -17.00
N VAL A 128 -0.64 12.17 -16.63
CA VAL A 128 0.32 11.22 -17.18
C VAL A 128 0.01 9.78 -16.76
N LEU A 129 -0.43 9.55 -15.51
CA LEU A 129 -0.86 8.22 -15.08
C LEU A 129 -2.11 7.77 -15.85
N GLU A 130 -3.04 8.69 -16.11
CA GLU A 130 -4.22 8.42 -16.97
C GLU A 130 -3.82 7.98 -18.39
N GLU A 131 -2.74 8.56 -18.96
CA GLU A 131 -2.17 8.10 -20.24
C GLU A 131 -1.69 6.65 -20.14
N PHE A 132 -0.96 6.29 -19.08
CA PHE A 132 -0.45 4.93 -18.91
C PHE A 132 -1.56 3.89 -18.77
N GLN A 133 -2.64 4.23 -18.07
CA GLN A 133 -3.80 3.36 -17.93
C GLN A 133 -4.52 3.17 -19.27
N ARG A 134 -4.77 4.26 -19.99
CA ARG A 134 -5.40 4.23 -21.32
C ARG A 134 -4.60 3.42 -22.34
N ASP A 135 -3.26 3.48 -22.26
CA ASP A 135 -2.36 2.74 -23.13
C ASP A 135 -2.20 1.26 -22.70
N GLY A 136 -2.83 0.83 -21.60
CA GLY A 136 -2.78 -0.53 -21.09
C GLY A 136 -1.44 -0.92 -20.45
N ARG A 137 -0.58 0.05 -20.14
CA ARG A 137 0.73 -0.18 -19.51
C ARG A 137 0.64 -0.25 -17.97
N VAL A 138 -0.45 0.21 -17.42
CA VAL A 138 -0.84 0.00 -16.03
C VAL A 138 -2.32 -0.34 -15.98
N ARG A 139 -2.73 -1.28 -15.14
CA ARG A 139 -4.12 -1.70 -15.01
C ARG A 139 -4.93 -0.70 -14.19
N SER A 140 -4.41 -0.32 -13.04
CA SER A 140 -5.03 0.63 -12.11
C SER A 140 -4.06 1.75 -11.76
N ILE A 141 -4.57 2.96 -11.62
CA ILE A 141 -3.79 4.12 -11.16
C ILE A 141 -4.34 4.64 -9.84
N GLY A 142 -3.44 5.12 -9.00
CA GLY A 142 -3.81 5.62 -7.68
C GLY A 142 -2.83 6.66 -7.16
N VAL A 143 -3.05 7.03 -5.92
CA VAL A 143 -2.25 8.03 -5.22
C VAL A 143 -1.78 7.50 -3.88
N SER A 144 -0.77 8.13 -3.32
CA SER A 144 -0.32 7.84 -1.96
C SER A 144 -0.13 9.15 -1.20
N ASN A 145 -0.53 9.13 0.08
CA ASN A 145 -0.43 10.28 0.98
C ASN A 145 -1.29 11.50 0.60
N PHE A 146 -2.33 11.30 -0.21
CA PHE A 146 -3.25 12.38 -0.55
C PHE A 146 -4.24 12.61 0.59
N GLN A 147 -4.35 13.88 1.03
CA GLN A 147 -5.36 14.34 1.96
C GLN A 147 -6.66 14.67 1.22
N VAL A 148 -7.76 14.89 1.95
CA VAL A 148 -9.06 15.19 1.36
C VAL A 148 -9.00 16.35 0.34
N ALA A 149 -8.33 17.46 0.67
CA ALA A 149 -8.21 18.60 -0.24
C ALA A 149 -7.46 18.25 -1.55
N HIS A 150 -6.46 17.36 -1.49
CA HIS A 150 -5.75 16.90 -2.69
C HIS A 150 -6.66 16.04 -3.58
N LEU A 151 -7.46 15.15 -2.97
CA LEU A 151 -8.41 14.29 -3.67
C LEU A 151 -9.55 15.10 -4.30
N GLU A 152 -10.09 16.10 -3.57
CA GLU A 152 -11.10 17.02 -4.09
C GLU A 152 -10.59 17.79 -5.32
N ARG A 153 -9.33 18.20 -5.29
CA ARG A 153 -8.72 18.88 -6.43
C ARG A 153 -8.56 17.94 -7.63
N LEU A 154 -8.13 16.68 -7.43
CA LEU A 154 -8.13 15.69 -8.51
C LEU A 154 -9.53 15.46 -9.07
N ALA A 155 -10.54 15.31 -8.21
CA ALA A 155 -11.91 15.11 -8.64
C ALA A 155 -12.48 16.30 -9.47
N ALA A 156 -11.96 17.51 -9.24
CA ALA A 156 -12.39 18.71 -9.97
C ALA A 156 -11.63 18.94 -11.29
N GLU A 157 -10.39 18.46 -11.41
CA GLU A 157 -9.47 18.85 -12.50
C GLU A 157 -9.00 17.66 -13.37
N ALA A 158 -9.36 16.41 -13.02
CA ALA A 158 -8.94 15.19 -13.71
C ALA A 158 -10.14 14.35 -14.16
N ASP A 159 -9.90 13.42 -15.08
CA ASP A 159 -10.97 12.61 -15.71
C ASP A 159 -11.16 11.26 -14.96
N VAL A 160 -10.12 10.72 -14.33
CA VAL A 160 -10.14 9.42 -13.68
C VAL A 160 -10.05 9.58 -12.15
N VAL A 161 -10.94 8.91 -11.43
CA VAL A 161 -10.89 8.82 -9.97
C VAL A 161 -9.78 7.83 -9.57
N PRO A 162 -8.90 8.16 -8.60
CA PRO A 162 -7.92 7.20 -8.11
C PRO A 162 -8.56 5.87 -7.69
N ALA A 163 -8.01 4.75 -8.14
CA ALA A 163 -8.50 3.44 -7.74
C ALA A 163 -8.15 3.15 -6.26
N VAL A 164 -7.03 3.71 -5.80
CA VAL A 164 -6.47 3.50 -4.47
C VAL A 164 -5.89 4.82 -3.95
N ASN A 165 -6.00 5.04 -2.63
CA ASN A 165 -5.21 6.01 -1.89
C ASN A 165 -4.44 5.28 -0.78
N GLN A 166 -3.11 5.23 -0.89
CA GLN A 166 -2.24 4.55 0.04
C GLN A 166 -1.74 5.52 1.12
N VAL A 167 -2.23 5.39 2.35
CA VAL A 167 -2.00 6.36 3.43
C VAL A 167 -1.47 5.70 4.71
N GLU A 168 -0.84 6.50 5.57
CA GLU A 168 -0.55 6.04 6.93
C GLU A 168 -1.85 5.72 7.66
N ALA A 169 -1.97 4.48 8.14
CA ALA A 169 -3.06 4.11 9.03
C ALA A 169 -2.63 2.95 9.94
N HIS A 170 -2.92 3.08 11.22
CA HIS A 170 -2.67 2.09 12.27
C HIS A 170 -3.52 2.45 13.51
N PRO A 171 -3.59 1.60 14.55
CA PRO A 171 -4.46 1.87 15.70
C PRO A 171 -4.23 3.23 16.38
N TYR A 172 -2.99 3.77 16.39
CA TYR A 172 -2.72 5.09 16.97
C TYR A 172 -3.05 6.26 16.03
N PHE A 173 -3.24 5.98 14.75
CA PHE A 173 -3.61 6.97 13.73
C PHE A 173 -4.56 6.33 12.71
N GLY A 174 -5.85 6.35 13.03
CA GLY A 174 -6.89 5.72 12.21
C GLY A 174 -7.13 6.39 10.86
N ASN A 175 -6.67 7.63 10.69
CA ASN A 175 -6.79 8.48 9.48
C ASN A 175 -8.23 8.53 8.93
N GLU A 176 -9.21 8.63 9.84
CA GLU A 176 -10.63 8.42 9.51
C GLU A 176 -11.19 9.46 8.54
N ALA A 177 -10.69 10.70 8.57
CA ALA A 177 -11.15 11.74 7.64
C ALA A 177 -10.87 11.34 6.17
N VAL A 178 -9.64 10.90 5.87
CA VAL A 178 -9.23 10.47 4.52
C VAL A 178 -9.95 9.16 4.16
N ARG A 179 -9.99 8.19 5.06
CA ARG A 179 -10.67 6.91 4.83
C ARG A 179 -12.17 7.05 4.58
N SER A 180 -12.83 7.98 5.28
CA SER A 180 -14.25 8.26 5.04
C SER A 180 -14.48 8.90 3.67
N TYR A 181 -13.58 9.77 3.24
CA TYR A 181 -13.61 10.33 1.89
C TYR A 181 -13.40 9.25 0.84
N ASP A 182 -12.35 8.43 1.01
CA ASP A 182 -12.04 7.32 0.10
C ASP A 182 -13.25 6.40 -0.07
N ARG A 183 -13.85 5.97 1.04
CA ARG A 183 -15.05 5.10 1.03
C ARG A 183 -16.23 5.76 0.31
N ALA A 184 -16.48 7.04 0.55
CA ALA A 184 -17.58 7.78 -0.08
C ALA A 184 -17.41 7.91 -1.61
N HIS A 185 -16.17 7.88 -2.10
CA HIS A 185 -15.82 8.01 -3.50
C HIS A 185 -15.36 6.69 -4.16
N GLN A 186 -15.57 5.57 -3.48
CA GLN A 186 -15.19 4.23 -3.95
C GLN A 186 -13.69 4.08 -4.24
N ILE A 187 -12.85 4.82 -3.52
CA ILE A 187 -11.39 4.72 -3.56
C ILE A 187 -10.98 3.65 -2.54
N GLY A 188 -10.17 2.68 -2.95
CA GLY A 188 -9.61 1.69 -2.04
C GLY A 188 -8.59 2.33 -1.09
N THR A 189 -8.71 2.10 0.22
CA THR A 189 -7.71 2.58 1.18
C THR A 189 -6.65 1.50 1.38
N GLU A 190 -5.39 1.81 1.08
CA GLU A 190 -4.24 1.00 1.46
C GLU A 190 -3.55 1.60 2.68
N ALA A 191 -3.29 0.78 3.70
CA ALA A 191 -2.63 1.24 4.92
C ALA A 191 -1.13 0.91 4.91
N TRP A 192 -0.29 1.95 4.81
CA TRP A 192 1.13 1.77 5.04
C TRP A 192 1.47 1.91 6.54
N SER A 193 2.58 1.28 6.97
CA SER A 193 2.94 1.12 8.39
C SER A 193 1.79 0.57 9.27
N PRO A 194 1.07 -0.48 8.83
CA PRO A 194 -0.15 -0.93 9.50
C PRO A 194 0.04 -1.32 10.96
N ILE A 195 1.25 -1.69 11.36
CA ILE A 195 1.61 -2.03 12.74
C ILE A 195 2.39 -0.90 13.45
N ALA A 196 2.26 0.35 12.98
CA ALA A 196 2.93 1.53 13.56
C ALA A 196 4.45 1.32 13.77
N GLN A 197 5.13 0.73 12.79
CA GLN A 197 6.56 0.36 12.87
C GLN A 197 6.90 -0.53 14.10
N GLY A 198 5.93 -1.28 14.58
CA GLY A 198 6.05 -2.14 15.76
C GLY A 198 5.62 -1.50 17.08
N LYS A 199 5.44 -0.18 17.15
CA LYS A 199 5.13 0.52 18.41
C LYS A 199 3.80 0.08 19.05
N VAL A 200 2.83 -0.33 18.23
CA VAL A 200 1.51 -0.77 18.70
C VAL A 200 1.52 -2.20 19.25
N LEU A 201 2.56 -2.97 18.97
CA LEU A 201 2.59 -4.40 19.31
C LEU A 201 2.73 -4.67 20.80
N ASP A 202 3.30 -3.71 21.54
CA ASP A 202 3.46 -3.79 23.00
C ASP A 202 2.37 -3.01 23.75
N ASP A 203 1.37 -2.47 23.04
CA ASP A 203 0.23 -1.79 23.66
C ASP A 203 -0.57 -2.79 24.51
N PRO A 204 -0.86 -2.46 25.79
CA PRO A 204 -1.60 -3.37 26.67
C PRO A 204 -2.95 -3.84 26.11
N THR A 205 -3.66 -2.99 25.38
CA THR A 205 -4.93 -3.36 24.73
C THR A 205 -4.70 -4.39 23.63
N VAL A 206 -3.68 -4.19 22.79
CA VAL A 206 -3.35 -5.11 21.70
C VAL A 206 -2.86 -6.45 22.22
N VAL A 207 -2.01 -6.43 23.27
CA VAL A 207 -1.50 -7.64 23.93
C VAL A 207 -2.64 -8.44 24.56
N ASP A 208 -3.54 -7.78 25.31
CA ASP A 208 -4.71 -8.43 25.93
C ASP A 208 -5.63 -9.08 24.88
N VAL A 209 -5.92 -8.37 23.80
CA VAL A 209 -6.70 -8.94 22.66
C VAL A 209 -5.98 -10.14 22.04
N ALA A 210 -4.66 -10.03 21.83
CA ALA A 210 -3.87 -11.10 21.23
C ALA A 210 -3.92 -12.38 22.08
N GLU A 211 -3.82 -12.26 23.41
CA GLU A 211 -3.97 -13.37 24.35
C GLU A 211 -5.38 -13.98 24.32
N GLN A 212 -6.43 -13.15 24.28
CA GLN A 212 -7.82 -13.60 24.24
C GLN A 212 -8.15 -14.40 22.99
N VAL A 213 -7.63 -13.98 21.82
CA VAL A 213 -7.91 -14.66 20.53
C VAL A 213 -6.86 -15.72 20.17
N GLY A 214 -5.80 -15.89 20.99
CA GLY A 214 -4.73 -16.85 20.74
C GLY A 214 -3.91 -16.55 19.48
N ARG A 215 -3.65 -15.26 19.22
CA ARG A 215 -2.89 -14.76 18.06
C ARG A 215 -1.75 -13.85 18.48
N THR A 216 -0.84 -13.54 17.55
CA THR A 216 0.19 -12.53 17.84
C THR A 216 -0.40 -11.12 17.76
N PRO A 217 0.18 -10.13 18.48
CA PRO A 217 -0.20 -8.72 18.35
C PRO A 217 -0.22 -8.22 16.91
N ALA A 218 0.74 -8.64 16.09
CA ALA A 218 0.78 -8.27 14.68
C ALA A 218 -0.42 -8.82 13.89
N GLN A 219 -0.78 -10.10 14.12
CA GLN A 219 -1.96 -10.69 13.49
C GLN A 219 -3.26 -9.96 13.89
N VAL A 220 -3.39 -9.59 15.16
CA VAL A 220 -4.56 -8.83 15.66
C VAL A 220 -4.70 -7.49 14.95
N VAL A 221 -3.61 -6.72 14.88
CA VAL A 221 -3.63 -5.40 14.22
C VAL A 221 -3.89 -5.53 12.72
N LEU A 222 -3.26 -6.48 12.04
CA LEU A 222 -3.51 -6.72 10.62
C LEU A 222 -4.95 -7.17 10.37
N ARG A 223 -5.52 -8.02 11.25
CA ARG A 223 -6.92 -8.45 11.16
C ARG A 223 -7.88 -7.28 11.38
N TRP A 224 -7.58 -6.37 12.32
CA TRP A 224 -8.34 -5.16 12.54
C TRP A 224 -8.41 -4.31 11.25
N HIS A 225 -7.30 -4.10 10.55
CA HIS A 225 -7.30 -3.41 9.26
C HIS A 225 -8.19 -4.10 8.22
N VAL A 226 -8.01 -5.42 8.06
CA VAL A 226 -8.78 -6.20 7.09
C VAL A 226 -10.28 -6.10 7.36
N GLN A 227 -10.71 -6.14 8.63
CA GLN A 227 -12.13 -6.00 8.99
C GLN A 227 -12.67 -4.58 8.81
N ARG A 228 -11.81 -3.56 8.83
CA ARG A 228 -12.16 -2.19 8.45
C ARG A 228 -12.29 -2.00 6.94
N GLY A 229 -11.92 -2.99 6.14
CA GLY A 229 -11.89 -2.91 4.67
C GLY A 229 -10.59 -2.33 4.11
N ASP A 230 -9.57 -2.12 4.93
CA ASP A 230 -8.27 -1.64 4.46
C ASP A 230 -7.52 -2.76 3.70
N ILE A 231 -6.70 -2.38 2.73
CA ILE A 231 -5.70 -3.22 2.09
C ILE A 231 -4.38 -3.01 2.86
N VAL A 232 -3.68 -4.09 3.22
CA VAL A 232 -2.45 -4.02 4.02
C VAL A 232 -1.32 -4.81 3.38
N PHE A 233 -0.07 -4.34 3.55
CA PHE A 233 1.13 -5.00 3.00
C PHE A 233 2.29 -4.91 4.02
N PRO A 234 2.19 -5.66 5.15
CA PRO A 234 3.23 -5.67 6.17
C PRO A 234 4.56 -6.14 5.59
N LYS A 235 5.66 -5.55 6.07
CA LYS A 235 7.02 -5.88 5.67
C LYS A 235 7.71 -6.76 6.70
N SER A 236 8.42 -7.77 6.24
CA SER A 236 9.36 -8.54 7.06
C SER A 236 10.45 -9.19 6.20
N THR A 237 11.65 -9.37 6.77
CA THR A 237 12.72 -10.19 6.18
C THR A 237 12.84 -11.58 6.83
N THR A 238 12.07 -11.82 7.90
CA THR A 238 12.07 -13.05 8.68
C THR A 238 10.99 -14.00 8.17
N PRO A 239 11.30 -15.17 7.61
CA PRO A 239 10.33 -16.09 7.02
C PRO A 239 9.16 -16.42 7.95
N LYS A 240 9.44 -16.71 9.21
CA LYS A 240 8.41 -16.98 10.22
C LYS A 240 7.40 -15.84 10.37
N ARG A 241 7.86 -14.57 10.39
CA ARG A 241 6.97 -13.40 10.50
C ARG A 241 6.18 -13.17 9.20
N ILE A 242 6.75 -13.49 8.04
CA ILE A 242 6.03 -13.42 6.75
C ILE A 242 4.86 -14.40 6.77
N GLU A 243 5.09 -15.64 7.25
CA GLU A 243 4.05 -16.65 7.40
C GLU A 243 3.01 -16.26 8.47
N GLU A 244 3.44 -15.77 9.63
CA GLU A 244 2.54 -15.29 10.68
C GLU A 244 1.61 -14.16 10.18
N ASN A 245 2.15 -13.18 9.45
CA ASN A 245 1.37 -12.08 8.88
C ASN A 245 0.37 -12.55 7.81
N PHE A 246 0.62 -13.67 7.15
CA PHE A 246 -0.31 -14.27 6.19
C PHE A 246 -1.50 -14.96 6.87
N GLY A 247 -1.32 -15.47 8.08
CA GLY A 247 -2.33 -16.22 8.83
C GLY A 247 -3.32 -15.32 9.58
N ILE A 248 -4.07 -14.46 8.87
CA ILE A 248 -5.00 -13.49 9.46
C ILE A 248 -6.46 -13.64 9.01
N PHE A 249 -6.76 -14.64 8.17
CA PHE A 249 -8.12 -14.82 7.62
C PHE A 249 -8.91 -15.96 8.29
N ASP A 250 -8.32 -16.69 9.22
CA ASP A 250 -8.92 -17.84 9.90
C ASP A 250 -9.52 -17.51 11.29
N PHE A 251 -9.57 -16.24 11.65
CA PHE A 251 -10.23 -15.74 12.87
C PHE A 251 -10.90 -14.38 12.61
N THR A 252 -11.76 -13.96 13.50
CA THR A 252 -12.44 -12.66 13.47
C THR A 252 -12.37 -12.00 14.84
N LEU A 253 -12.33 -10.66 14.82
CA LEU A 253 -12.49 -9.81 15.99
C LEU A 253 -13.97 -9.40 16.06
N ASP A 254 -14.56 -9.47 17.23
CA ASP A 254 -15.93 -8.98 17.43
C ASP A 254 -15.99 -7.43 17.46
N ASP A 255 -17.19 -6.87 17.37
CA ASP A 255 -17.37 -5.42 17.28
C ASP A 255 -16.78 -4.70 18.51
N ALA A 256 -16.92 -5.26 19.71
CA ALA A 256 -16.37 -4.68 20.93
C ALA A 256 -14.84 -4.63 20.91
N THR A 257 -14.20 -5.66 20.35
CA THR A 257 -12.76 -5.71 20.18
C THR A 257 -12.30 -4.73 19.08
N MET A 258 -13.03 -4.64 17.98
CA MET A 258 -12.78 -3.66 16.92
C MET A 258 -12.84 -2.22 17.47
N ASP A 259 -13.85 -1.91 18.31
CA ASP A 259 -14.00 -0.60 18.96
C ASP A 259 -12.88 -0.33 19.96
N ARG A 260 -12.46 -1.33 20.75
CA ARG A 260 -11.32 -1.19 21.68
C ARG A 260 -10.02 -0.83 20.96
N LEU A 261 -9.73 -1.48 19.85
CA LEU A 261 -8.54 -1.21 19.04
C LEU A 261 -8.66 0.16 18.33
N GLY A 262 -9.85 0.51 17.83
CA GLY A 262 -10.12 1.82 17.26
C GLY A 262 -10.02 2.96 18.27
N GLY A 263 -10.32 2.68 19.55
CA GLY A 263 -10.21 3.63 20.65
C GLY A 263 -8.77 4.01 21.02
N LEU A 264 -7.76 3.36 20.44
CA LEU A 264 -6.35 3.73 20.59
C LEU A 264 -5.95 4.93 19.72
N ASP A 265 -6.84 5.41 18.85
CA ASP A 265 -6.57 6.52 17.94
C ASP A 265 -6.24 7.81 18.72
N GLN A 266 -5.10 8.40 18.39
CA GLN A 266 -4.58 9.63 18.98
C GLN A 266 -4.73 10.83 18.03
N GLY A 267 -5.45 10.66 16.91
CA GLY A 267 -5.53 11.64 15.85
C GLY A 267 -4.15 12.01 15.31
N GLU A 268 -3.94 13.27 14.95
CA GLU A 268 -2.64 13.74 14.41
C GLU A 268 -1.44 13.49 15.34
N ALA A 269 -1.65 13.38 16.64
CA ALA A 269 -0.56 13.05 17.58
C ALA A 269 -0.04 11.61 17.41
N GLY A 270 -0.85 10.74 16.85
CA GLY A 270 -0.46 9.35 16.54
C GLY A 270 0.30 9.18 15.23
N ARG A 271 0.27 10.16 14.33
CA ARG A 271 0.99 10.15 13.06
C ARG A 271 2.49 9.93 13.29
N GLN A 272 3.09 9.06 12.53
CA GLN A 272 4.52 8.74 12.62
C GLN A 272 5.31 9.20 11.39
N GLY A 273 4.65 9.25 10.25
CA GLY A 273 5.22 9.77 9.01
C GLY A 273 5.08 11.29 8.89
N PRO A 274 5.67 11.86 7.84
CA PRO A 274 5.53 13.30 7.57
C PRO A 274 4.09 13.70 7.29
N ASN A 275 3.77 14.98 7.56
CA ASN A 275 2.49 15.55 7.15
C ASN A 275 2.50 15.78 5.63
N PRO A 276 1.54 15.19 4.86
CA PRO A 276 1.50 15.32 3.42
C PRO A 276 1.34 16.76 2.88
N ASP A 277 0.75 17.65 3.68
CA ASP A 277 0.53 19.05 3.27
C ASP A 277 1.81 19.88 3.26
N THR A 278 2.85 19.41 3.95
CA THR A 278 4.12 20.13 4.11
C THR A 278 5.34 19.31 3.71
N PHE A 279 5.16 18.04 3.36
CA PHE A 279 6.26 17.16 2.96
C PHE A 279 6.85 17.61 1.61
N ASP A 280 8.17 17.84 1.59
CA ASP A 280 8.89 18.40 0.46
C ASP A 280 10.20 17.64 0.13
N TYR A 281 10.37 16.43 0.68
CA TYR A 281 11.57 15.64 0.41
C TYR A 281 11.59 15.11 -1.02
N VAL A 282 12.65 15.43 -1.73
CA VAL A 282 13.02 14.88 -3.05
C VAL A 282 14.38 14.19 -2.89
N PRO A 283 14.47 12.88 -3.18
CA PRO A 283 15.75 12.18 -3.13
C PRO A 283 16.69 12.69 -4.23
N ASP A 284 18.00 12.68 -3.95
CA ASP A 284 19.07 13.06 -4.88
C ASP A 284 19.14 12.13 -6.11
#